data_dcd1a6739149e276811a812460a25a3c
#
_entry.id   dcd1a6739149e276811a812460a25a3c
#
_cell.length_a   1.000
_cell.length_b   1.000
_cell.length_c   1.000
_cell.angle_alpha   90.00
_cell.angle_beta   90.00
_cell.angle_gamma   90.00
#
_symmetry.space_group_name_H-M   'P 1'
#
loop_
_entity.id
_entity.type
_entity.pdbx_description
1 polymer ?
#
loop_
_entity_poly.entity_id
_entity_poly.type
_entity_poly.pdbx_seq_one_letter_code
_entity_poly.pdbx_strand_id
1 'polypeptide(L)'
;MHMSEKNSKTVSVSVFGNPDFLSDSVPVRLVPKLREAFPQVRFVIEDPNEIDLPKHGKWVILDTVRGLVNVSWLSVDDIARSRNAGMTAHDYDLSTLLLLAKKLDASFEPNILGVPFGMSEERALPDVIWELSKVLKEEI
;
A
#
# COMPACT_ATOMS: atom_id res chain seq x y z
N MET A 1 -12.07 28.62 2.14
CA MET A 1 -12.81 28.24 1.45
C MET A 1 -12.58 26.94 0.80
N HIS A 2 -12.10 26.86 -0.25
CA HIS A 2 -12.04 25.62 -0.98
C HIS A 2 -10.99 24.67 -0.54
N MET A 3 -10.10 25.11 0.32
CA MET A 3 -8.99 24.26 0.76
C MET A 3 -9.46 23.01 1.47
N SER A 4 -10.50 23.15 2.29
CA SER A 4 -10.99 21.99 3.03
C SER A 4 -11.57 20.93 2.08
N GLU A 5 -12.17 21.37 0.99
CA GLU A 5 -12.71 20.42 0.04
C GLU A 5 -11.62 19.64 -0.65
N LYS A 6 -10.52 20.30 -0.99
CA LYS A 6 -9.39 19.62 -1.58
C LYS A 6 -8.81 18.61 -0.62
N ASN A 7 -8.75 18.97 0.66
CA ASN A 7 -8.19 18.08 1.66
C ASN A 7 -9.04 16.83 1.82
N SER A 8 -10.36 16.97 1.69
CA SER A 8 -11.24 15.82 1.84
C SER A 8 -11.05 14.80 0.73
N LYS A 9 -10.42 15.19 -0.37
CA LYS A 9 -10.14 14.29 -1.48
C LYS A 9 -8.72 13.81 -1.51
N THR A 10 -7.96 14.10 -0.47
CA THR A 10 -6.57 13.66 -0.41
C THR A 10 -6.48 12.15 -0.37
N VAL A 11 -5.61 11.60 -1.20
CA VAL A 11 -5.34 10.19 -1.21
C VAL A 11 -4.15 9.91 -0.32
N SER A 12 -4.29 8.91 0.52
CA SER A 12 -3.22 8.45 1.41
C SER A 12 -2.69 7.13 0.92
N VAL A 13 -1.37 7.01 0.87
CA VAL A 13 -0.72 5.74 0.57
C VAL A 13 0.06 5.32 1.80
N SER A 14 -0.34 4.21 2.39
CA SER A 14 0.35 3.63 3.53
C SER A 14 1.38 2.65 3.02
N VAL A 15 2.63 2.86 3.41
CA VAL A 15 3.75 2.07 2.91
C VAL A 15 4.28 1.18 4.02
N PHE A 16 4.33 -0.11 3.75
CA PHE A 16 4.81 -1.09 4.71
C PHE A 16 6.10 -1.73 4.20
N GLY A 17 6.94 -2.13 5.13
CA GLY A 17 8.18 -2.82 4.79
C GLY A 17 9.13 -2.73 5.97
N ASN A 18 10.02 -3.71 6.04
CA ASN A 18 11.03 -3.74 7.10
C ASN A 18 12.31 -3.14 6.56
N PRO A 19 12.72 -1.94 7.02
CA PRO A 19 13.91 -1.30 6.48
C PRO A 19 15.20 -2.08 6.78
N ASP A 20 15.16 -2.96 7.77
CA ASP A 20 16.35 -3.74 8.16
C ASP A 20 16.50 -5.02 7.35
N PHE A 21 15.53 -5.35 6.52
CA PHE A 21 15.54 -6.57 5.73
C PHE A 21 15.47 -6.20 4.26
N LEU A 22 16.58 -6.37 3.56
CA LEU A 22 16.73 -5.84 2.20
C LEU A 22 15.59 -6.24 1.27
N SER A 23 15.20 -7.50 1.28
CA SER A 23 14.18 -7.99 0.37
C SER A 23 12.78 -7.43 0.67
N ASP A 24 12.57 -6.89 1.86
CA ASP A 24 11.30 -6.34 2.30
C ASP A 24 11.33 -4.83 2.43
N SER A 25 12.45 -4.19 2.12
CA SER A 25 12.58 -2.75 2.33
C SER A 25 12.24 -1.93 1.09
N VAL A 26 12.01 -2.58 -0.05
CA VAL A 26 11.86 -1.87 -1.33
C VAL A 26 10.74 -0.82 -1.29
N PRO A 27 9.52 -1.13 -0.83
CA PRO A 27 8.48 -0.10 -0.82
C PRO A 27 8.90 1.13 -0.03
N VAL A 28 9.52 0.93 1.14
CA VAL A 28 9.96 2.05 1.97
C VAL A 28 11.02 2.87 1.24
N ARG A 29 11.94 2.21 0.55
CA ARG A 29 13.02 2.91 -0.15
C ARG A 29 12.54 3.65 -1.40
N LEU A 30 11.37 3.30 -1.92
CA LEU A 30 10.79 4.02 -3.06
C LEU A 30 10.15 5.35 -2.65
N VAL A 31 9.85 5.54 -1.36
CA VAL A 31 9.06 6.68 -0.91
C VAL A 31 9.60 8.04 -1.36
N PRO A 32 10.91 8.33 -1.25
CA PRO A 32 11.38 9.64 -1.70
C PRO A 32 11.06 9.93 -3.16
N LYS A 33 11.22 8.93 -4.03
CA LYS A 33 10.94 9.11 -5.44
C LYS A 33 9.44 9.14 -5.73
N LEU A 34 8.66 8.41 -4.95
CA LEU A 34 7.22 8.47 -5.09
C LEU A 34 6.67 9.82 -4.66
N ARG A 35 7.25 10.41 -3.63
CA ARG A 35 6.85 11.75 -3.22
C ARG A 35 7.14 12.79 -4.29
N GLU A 36 8.22 12.62 -5.02
CA GLU A 36 8.55 13.51 -6.13
C GLU A 36 7.56 13.33 -7.29
N ALA A 37 7.21 12.08 -7.58
CA ALA A 37 6.31 11.78 -8.69
C ALA A 37 4.87 12.20 -8.40
N PHE A 38 4.47 12.15 -7.14
CA PHE A 38 3.09 12.46 -6.74
C PHE A 38 3.09 13.45 -5.57
N PRO A 39 3.41 14.72 -5.83
CA PRO A 39 3.55 15.69 -4.73
C PRO A 39 2.26 15.97 -3.98
N GLN A 40 1.11 15.64 -4.56
CA GLN A 40 -0.18 15.87 -3.91
C GLN A 40 -0.66 14.70 -3.09
N VAL A 41 0.08 13.61 -3.10
CA VAL A 41 -0.30 12.38 -2.42
C VAL A 41 0.46 12.29 -1.10
N ARG A 42 -0.22 11.83 -0.07
CA ARG A 42 0.39 11.66 1.24
C ARG A 42 0.92 10.24 1.36
N PHE A 43 2.24 10.08 1.35
CA PHE A 43 2.88 8.79 1.56
C PHE A 43 3.33 8.68 3.01
N VAL A 44 2.84 7.67 3.72
CA VAL A 44 3.13 7.46 5.13
C VAL A 44 3.76 6.10 5.32
N ILE A 45 4.98 6.08 5.88
CA ILE A 45 5.61 4.82 6.22
C ILE A 45 5.01 4.36 7.54
N GLU A 46 4.34 3.22 7.52
CA GLU A 46 3.57 2.75 8.67
C GLU A 46 4.35 1.78 9.53
N ASP A 47 4.09 1.86 10.82
CA ASP A 47 4.53 0.86 11.77
C ASP A 47 3.37 -0.11 11.96
N PRO A 48 3.54 -1.41 11.69
CA PRO A 48 2.43 -2.36 11.83
C PRO A 48 1.79 -2.36 13.22
N ASN A 49 2.52 -1.91 14.23
CA ASN A 49 2.01 -1.86 15.59
C ASN A 49 1.20 -0.61 15.90
N GLU A 50 1.25 0.38 15.02
CA GLU A 50 0.62 1.67 15.25
C GLU A 50 -0.07 2.19 14.02
N ILE A 51 -0.80 1.31 13.33
CA ILE A 51 -1.47 1.69 12.09
C ILE A 51 -2.68 2.57 12.40
N ASP A 52 -2.75 3.67 11.68
CA ASP A 52 -3.84 4.62 11.81
C ASP A 52 -4.74 4.50 10.59
N LEU A 53 -5.92 3.94 10.77
CA LEU A 53 -6.83 3.71 9.65
C LEU A 53 -7.43 5.04 9.18
N PRO A 54 -7.38 5.33 7.88
CA PRO A 54 -8.01 6.53 7.36
C PRO A 54 -9.52 6.42 7.49
N LYS A 55 -10.15 7.54 7.79
CA LYS A 55 -11.59 7.58 7.98
C LYS A 55 -12.32 7.94 6.71
N HIS A 56 -11.66 8.63 5.81
CA HIS A 56 -12.25 9.09 4.57
C HIS A 56 -11.27 8.95 3.44
N GLY A 57 -11.81 9.02 2.23
CA GLY A 57 -11.01 9.05 1.04
C GLY A 57 -10.55 7.66 0.62
N LYS A 58 -9.74 7.65 -0.41
CA LYS A 58 -9.21 6.42 -0.94
C LYS A 58 -7.96 6.04 -0.16
N TRP A 59 -7.91 4.79 0.26
CA TRP A 59 -6.75 4.28 0.98
C TRP A 59 -6.04 3.27 0.12
N VAL A 60 -4.76 3.55 -0.15
CA VAL A 60 -3.90 2.66 -0.93
C VAL A 60 -2.81 2.14 -0.01
N ILE A 61 -2.52 0.86 -0.12
CA ILE A 61 -1.47 0.22 0.67
C ILE A 61 -0.41 -0.28 -0.30
N LEU A 62 0.85 0.02 0.02
CA LEU A 62 2.00 -0.45 -0.76
C LEU A 62 2.83 -1.36 0.13
N ASP A 63 3.02 -2.60 -0.29
CA ASP A 63 3.74 -3.59 0.52
C ASP A 63 4.36 -4.65 -0.36
N THR A 64 5.32 -5.38 0.17
CA THR A 64 5.88 -6.54 -0.55
C THR A 64 5.00 -7.76 -0.32
N VAL A 65 4.92 -8.59 -1.34
CA VAL A 65 4.13 -9.83 -1.27
C VAL A 65 4.91 -10.94 -1.92
N ARG A 66 5.03 -12.06 -1.21
CA ARG A 66 5.71 -13.23 -1.75
C ARG A 66 4.81 -13.92 -2.76
N GLY A 67 5.41 -14.49 -3.77
CA GLY A 67 4.66 -15.23 -4.77
C GLY A 67 4.22 -14.42 -5.97
N LEU A 68 4.40 -13.10 -5.92
CA LEU A 68 4.11 -12.26 -7.07
C LEU A 68 5.28 -12.25 -8.04
N VAL A 69 4.96 -12.23 -9.33
CA VAL A 69 5.96 -12.07 -10.37
C VAL A 69 6.08 -10.61 -10.78
N ASN A 70 4.97 -9.91 -10.79
CA ASN A 70 4.91 -8.51 -11.19
C ASN A 70 4.23 -7.68 -10.12
N VAL A 71 4.50 -6.37 -10.13
CA VAL A 71 3.76 -5.41 -9.30
C VAL A 71 2.27 -5.55 -9.65
N SER A 72 1.44 -5.80 -8.67
CA SER A 72 0.05 -6.16 -8.92
C SER A 72 -0.89 -5.63 -7.84
N TRP A 73 -2.12 -5.31 -8.24
CA TRP A 73 -3.16 -4.94 -7.29
C TRP A 73 -3.78 -6.19 -6.69
N LEU A 74 -4.02 -6.14 -5.39
CA LEU A 74 -4.59 -7.26 -4.65
C LEU A 74 -5.74 -6.77 -3.78
N SER A 75 -6.71 -7.65 -3.56
CA SER A 75 -7.80 -7.37 -2.63
C SER A 75 -7.43 -7.87 -1.25
N VAL A 76 -8.23 -7.48 -0.25
CA VAL A 76 -8.06 -8.00 1.10
C VAL A 76 -8.21 -9.53 1.09
N ASP A 77 -9.13 -10.05 0.29
CA ASP A 77 -9.32 -11.49 0.20
C ASP A 77 -8.09 -12.19 -0.40
N ASP A 78 -7.44 -11.56 -1.37
CA ASP A 78 -6.21 -12.10 -1.93
C ASP A 78 -5.13 -12.21 -0.86
N ILE A 79 -5.00 -11.19 -0.02
CA ILE A 79 -4.02 -11.20 1.05
C ILE A 79 -4.34 -12.30 2.06
N ALA A 80 -5.61 -12.49 2.39
CA ALA A 80 -6.01 -13.52 3.33
C ALA A 80 -5.66 -14.90 2.79
N ARG A 81 -5.88 -15.14 1.50
CA ARG A 81 -5.54 -16.42 0.89
C ARG A 81 -4.03 -16.62 0.85
N SER A 82 -3.27 -15.56 0.59
CA SER A 82 -1.82 -15.61 0.59
C SER A 82 -1.28 -15.99 1.96
N ARG A 83 -1.89 -15.47 3.00
CA ARG A 83 -1.50 -15.81 4.37
C ARG A 83 -1.64 -17.28 4.63
N ASN A 84 -2.77 -17.85 4.21
CA ASN A 84 -3.01 -19.29 4.41
C ASN A 84 -2.02 -20.14 3.63
N ALA A 85 -1.54 -19.63 2.51
CA ALA A 85 -0.54 -20.31 1.71
C ALA A 85 0.90 -20.04 2.16
N GLY A 86 1.08 -19.24 3.20
CA GLY A 86 2.41 -18.92 3.70
C GLY A 86 3.16 -17.89 2.88
N MET A 87 2.48 -17.20 1.98
CA MET A 87 3.14 -16.26 1.08
C MET A 87 3.53 -14.95 1.75
N THR A 88 2.84 -14.59 2.82
CA THR A 88 3.07 -13.31 3.49
C THR A 88 3.26 -13.52 4.99
N ALA A 89 4.19 -14.40 5.34
CA ALA A 89 4.39 -14.74 6.74
C ALA A 89 4.70 -13.52 7.61
N HIS A 90 5.56 -12.62 7.10
CA HIS A 90 5.93 -11.44 7.86
C HIS A 90 4.82 -10.37 7.85
N ASP A 91 3.83 -10.51 6.99
CA ASP A 91 2.72 -9.57 6.89
C ASP A 91 1.48 -10.07 7.61
N TYR A 92 1.65 -11.05 8.47
CA TYR A 92 0.54 -11.66 9.17
C TYR A 92 -0.30 -10.61 9.91
N ASP A 93 0.37 -9.70 10.60
CA ASP A 93 -0.34 -8.68 11.38
C ASP A 93 -1.12 -7.74 10.50
N LEU A 94 -0.57 -7.37 9.34
CA LEU A 94 -1.28 -6.51 8.41
C LEU A 94 -2.52 -7.20 7.86
N SER A 95 -2.40 -8.46 7.44
CA SER A 95 -3.56 -9.16 6.88
C SER A 95 -4.65 -9.33 7.93
N THR A 96 -4.29 -9.58 9.18
CA THR A 96 -5.25 -9.69 10.26
C THR A 96 -5.97 -8.37 10.50
N LEU A 97 -5.21 -7.28 10.50
CA LEU A 97 -5.78 -5.95 10.68
C LEU A 97 -6.76 -5.61 9.57
N LEU A 98 -6.39 -5.92 8.33
CA LEU A 98 -7.25 -5.61 7.19
C LEU A 98 -8.57 -6.40 7.25
N LEU A 99 -8.50 -7.67 7.64
CA LEU A 99 -9.70 -8.46 7.78
C LEU A 99 -10.60 -7.93 8.90
N LEU A 100 -10.00 -7.49 9.99
CA LEU A 100 -10.76 -6.91 11.07
C LEU A 100 -11.43 -5.61 10.65
N ALA A 101 -10.69 -4.76 9.96
CA ALA A 101 -11.23 -3.50 9.48
C ALA A 101 -12.42 -3.73 8.55
N LYS A 102 -12.31 -4.72 7.68
CA LYS A 102 -13.39 -5.04 6.77
C LYS A 102 -14.63 -5.54 7.51
N LYS A 103 -14.43 -6.29 8.58
CA LYS A 103 -15.55 -6.76 9.39
C LYS A 103 -16.26 -5.62 10.10
N LEU A 104 -15.50 -4.64 10.57
CA LEU A 104 -16.07 -3.51 11.29
C LEU A 104 -16.81 -2.56 10.36
N ASP A 105 -16.38 -2.46 9.13
CA ASP A 105 -17.02 -1.60 8.14
C ASP A 105 -16.99 -2.30 6.80
N ALA A 106 -18.13 -2.88 6.42
CA ALA A 106 -18.20 -3.69 5.20
C ALA A 106 -17.91 -2.86 3.94
N SER A 107 -18.07 -1.55 4.01
CA SER A 107 -17.77 -0.69 2.85
C SER A 107 -16.30 -0.31 2.77
N PHE A 108 -15.52 -0.64 3.78
CA PHE A 108 -14.10 -0.30 3.82
C PHE A 108 -13.32 -1.26 2.92
N GLU A 109 -12.68 -0.71 1.91
CA GLU A 109 -12.00 -1.54 0.91
C GLU A 109 -10.69 -0.87 0.50
N PRO A 110 -9.58 -1.19 1.15
CA PRO A 110 -8.30 -0.63 0.74
C PRO A 110 -7.86 -1.25 -0.59
N ASN A 111 -7.12 -0.46 -1.36
CA ASN A 111 -6.48 -0.93 -2.58
C ASN A 111 -5.04 -1.27 -2.25
N ILE A 112 -4.65 -2.52 -2.46
CA ILE A 112 -3.33 -3.00 -2.07
C ILE A 112 -2.48 -3.19 -3.32
N LEU A 113 -1.37 -2.46 -3.40
CA LEU A 113 -0.42 -2.63 -4.49
C LEU A 113 0.75 -3.46 -3.96
N GLY A 114 0.85 -4.68 -4.44
CA GLY A 114 1.89 -5.60 -4.00
C GLY A 114 3.13 -5.50 -4.87
N VAL A 115 4.28 -5.41 -4.24
CA VAL A 115 5.57 -5.44 -4.90
C VAL A 115 6.17 -6.82 -4.66
N PRO A 116 6.63 -7.51 -5.71
CA PRO A 116 7.22 -8.84 -5.50
C PRO A 116 8.36 -8.80 -4.50
N PHE A 117 8.30 -9.72 -3.55
CA PHE A 117 9.33 -9.83 -2.54
C PHE A 117 10.69 -10.06 -3.22
N GLY A 118 11.68 -9.25 -2.90
CA GLY A 118 13.00 -9.37 -3.49
C GLY A 118 13.21 -8.65 -4.81
N MET A 119 12.19 -8.00 -5.35
CA MET A 119 12.36 -7.22 -6.57
C MET A 119 13.22 -5.98 -6.28
N SER A 120 14.09 -5.61 -7.22
CA SER A 120 14.95 -4.45 -7.01
C SER A 120 14.15 -3.15 -7.13
N GLU A 121 14.70 -2.07 -6.55
CA GLU A 121 14.08 -0.75 -6.67
C GLU A 121 13.99 -0.33 -8.13
N GLU A 122 15.03 -0.60 -8.90
CA GLU A 122 15.08 -0.19 -10.30
C GLU A 122 13.99 -0.82 -11.12
N ARG A 123 13.66 -2.08 -10.82
CA ARG A 123 12.58 -2.74 -11.53
C ARG A 123 11.22 -2.34 -11.01
N ALA A 124 11.10 -2.17 -9.70
CA ALA A 124 9.82 -1.90 -9.06
C ALA A 124 9.32 -0.48 -9.34
N LEU A 125 10.21 0.50 -9.33
CA LEU A 125 9.80 1.89 -9.37
C LEU A 125 8.94 2.27 -10.57
N PRO A 126 9.35 1.95 -11.82
CA PRO A 126 8.50 2.34 -12.96
C PRO A 126 7.12 1.69 -12.91
N ASP A 127 7.05 0.44 -12.47
CA ASP A 127 5.78 -0.26 -12.41
C ASP A 127 4.89 0.28 -11.31
N VAL A 128 5.48 0.62 -10.16
CA VAL A 128 4.71 1.21 -9.07
C VAL A 128 4.17 2.57 -9.49
N ILE A 129 5.00 3.39 -10.12
CA ILE A 129 4.55 4.71 -10.59
C ILE A 129 3.42 4.54 -11.60
N TRP A 130 3.56 3.59 -12.52
CA TRP A 130 2.54 3.36 -13.55
C TRP A 130 1.22 2.94 -12.92
N GLU A 131 1.26 1.97 -12.00
CA GLU A 131 0.05 1.48 -11.38
C GLU A 131 -0.61 2.55 -10.50
N LEU A 132 0.19 3.28 -9.72
CA LEU A 132 -0.37 4.34 -8.90
C LEU A 132 -0.97 5.44 -9.74
N SER A 133 -0.34 5.79 -10.86
CA SER A 133 -0.86 6.88 -11.69
C SER A 133 -2.24 6.57 -12.23
N LYS A 134 -2.53 5.29 -12.52
CA LYS A 134 -3.85 4.92 -13.01
C LYS A 134 -4.93 5.14 -11.96
N VAL A 135 -4.62 4.86 -10.71
CA VAL A 135 -5.58 5.01 -9.62
C VAL A 135 -5.67 6.45 -9.16
N LEU A 136 -4.53 7.09 -8.97
CA LEU A 136 -4.49 8.44 -8.43
C LEU A 136 -4.96 9.50 -9.42
N LYS A 137 -4.82 9.21 -10.70
CA LYS A 137 -5.25 10.14 -11.73
C LYS A 137 -6.75 10.39 -11.67
N GLU A 138 -7.51 9.38 -11.31
CA GLU A 138 -8.95 9.51 -11.23
C GLU A 138 -9.38 10.37 -10.06
N GLU A 139 -8.53 10.54 -9.06
CA GLU A 139 -8.83 11.32 -7.88
C GLU A 139 -8.44 12.79 -8.03
N ILE A 140 -7.61 13.08 -9.01
CA ILE A 140 -7.15 14.43 -9.26
C ILE A 140 -7.98 15.06 -10.36
#